data_a39abad05749428fe508663f8ac0b293
#
_entry.id   a39abad05749428fe508663f8ac0b293
#
_cell.length_a   1.000
_cell.length_b   1.000
_cell.length_c   1.000
_cell.angle_alpha   90.00
_cell.angle_beta   90.00
_cell.angle_gamma   90.00
#
_symmetry.space_group_name_H-M   'P 1'
#
loop_
_entity.id
_entity.type
_entity.pdbx_description
1 polymer ?
#
loop_
_entity_poly.entity_id
_entity_poly.type
_entity_poly.pdbx_seq_one_letter_code
_entity_poly.pdbx_strand_id
1 'polypeptide(L)'
;FFEKRLPVILHQILDRLDLINTKATFLCLGWVGEVYPELIREIHKRGHEIGSHTNDHKLVHTQSPEEFRNDLRQSISTLTNLTGSSITTFRAPAFSITQDSEWAYEILIEEGIEIDLSLFPSKRDFGGNANHVLQGPQILKTPSGSLKELPINYTIMMGQKFIYSGGGYFRLTPYWL
;
A
#
# COMPACT_ATOMS: atom_id res chain seq x y z
N PHE A 1 -11.15 19.66 -19.29
CA PHE A 1 -11.57 19.58 -17.89
C PHE A 1 -11.86 18.13 -17.57
N PHE A 2 -10.98 17.46 -16.82
CA PHE A 2 -11.28 16.12 -16.31
C PHE A 2 -12.28 16.24 -15.17
N GLU A 3 -13.40 15.53 -15.28
CA GLU A 3 -14.40 15.43 -14.23
C GLU A 3 -13.77 14.84 -12.94
N LYS A 4 -14.04 15.46 -11.79
CA LYS A 4 -13.55 14.97 -10.50
C LYS A 4 -14.26 13.68 -10.12
N ARG A 5 -13.73 12.53 -10.58
CA ARG A 5 -14.38 11.21 -10.41
C ARG A 5 -14.11 10.57 -9.06
N LEU A 6 -13.05 10.97 -8.35
CA LEU A 6 -12.62 10.32 -7.11
C LEU A 6 -13.73 10.23 -6.07
N PRO A 7 -14.45 11.32 -5.70
CA PRO A 7 -15.49 11.24 -4.69
C PRO A 7 -16.62 10.27 -5.09
N VAL A 8 -17.08 10.34 -6.32
CA VAL A 8 -18.18 9.49 -6.82
C VAL A 8 -17.81 8.02 -6.81
N ILE A 9 -16.62 7.69 -7.32
CA ILE A 9 -16.14 6.30 -7.38
C ILE A 9 -15.90 5.75 -5.97
N LEU A 10 -15.32 6.56 -5.07
CA LEU A 10 -15.08 6.14 -3.70
C LEU A 10 -16.40 5.79 -2.98
N HIS A 11 -17.42 6.64 -3.06
CA HIS A 11 -18.72 6.35 -2.45
C HIS A 11 -19.32 5.06 -2.99
N GLN A 12 -19.25 4.83 -4.31
CA GLN A 12 -19.71 3.58 -4.91
C GLN A 12 -18.97 2.35 -4.37
N ILE A 13 -17.66 2.45 -4.15
CA ILE A 13 -16.85 1.37 -3.54
C ILE A 13 -17.28 1.14 -2.10
N LEU A 14 -17.39 2.19 -1.30
CA LEU A 14 -17.80 2.11 0.10
C LEU A 14 -19.19 1.51 0.26
N ASP A 15 -20.15 1.93 -0.57
CA ASP A 15 -21.52 1.40 -0.56
C ASP A 15 -21.55 -0.09 -0.93
N ARG A 16 -20.68 -0.53 -1.85
CA ARG A 16 -20.54 -1.95 -2.19
C ARG A 16 -19.96 -2.76 -1.02
N LEU A 17 -18.94 -2.24 -0.35
CA LEU A 17 -18.34 -2.89 0.82
C LEU A 17 -19.34 -3.01 1.98
N ASP A 18 -20.14 -1.97 2.22
CA ASP A 18 -21.19 -1.99 3.23
C ASP A 18 -22.29 -3.02 2.88
N LEU A 19 -22.71 -3.08 1.61
CA LEU A 19 -23.71 -4.04 1.14
C LEU A 19 -23.31 -5.50 1.40
N ILE A 20 -22.01 -5.82 1.26
CA ILE A 20 -21.49 -7.18 1.51
C ILE A 20 -20.90 -7.33 2.92
N ASN A 21 -21.12 -6.36 3.79
CA ASN A 21 -20.64 -6.34 5.18
C ASN A 21 -19.13 -6.65 5.29
N THR A 22 -18.32 -6.06 4.42
CA THR A 22 -16.87 -6.30 4.35
C THR A 22 -16.10 -5.02 4.62
N LYS A 23 -14.99 -5.13 5.35
CA LYS A 23 -14.05 -4.03 5.57
C LYS A 23 -12.80 -4.21 4.72
N ALA A 24 -12.15 -3.09 4.40
CA ALA A 24 -10.96 -3.03 3.57
C ALA A 24 -9.93 -2.08 4.16
N THR A 25 -8.68 -2.25 3.77
CA THR A 25 -7.60 -1.29 4.00
C THR A 25 -7.48 -0.37 2.78
N PHE A 26 -7.62 0.92 3.01
CA PHE A 26 -7.44 1.96 2.01
C PHE A 26 -6.06 2.58 2.15
N LEU A 27 -5.20 2.34 1.18
CA LEU A 27 -3.86 2.91 1.14
C LEU A 27 -3.95 4.29 0.48
N CYS A 28 -3.87 5.33 1.30
CA CYS A 28 -4.14 6.70 0.92
C CYS A 28 -2.84 7.51 0.75
N LEU A 29 -2.83 8.38 -0.25
CA LEU A 29 -1.80 9.40 -0.41
C LEU A 29 -2.07 10.55 0.56
N GLY A 30 -1.01 11.08 1.20
CA GLY A 30 -1.16 12.20 2.12
C GLY A 30 -1.77 13.43 1.43
N TRP A 31 -1.29 13.80 0.22
CA TRP A 31 -1.82 14.93 -0.53
C TRP A 31 -3.32 14.77 -0.88
N VAL A 32 -3.80 13.54 -1.07
CA VAL A 32 -5.25 13.29 -1.27
C VAL A 32 -6.02 13.62 0.00
N GLY A 33 -5.45 13.30 1.18
CA GLY A 33 -6.01 13.71 2.46
C GLY A 33 -6.08 15.23 2.62
N GLU A 34 -5.09 15.96 2.13
CA GLU A 34 -5.09 17.43 2.15
C GLU A 34 -6.18 18.03 1.24
N VAL A 35 -6.33 17.47 0.03
CA VAL A 35 -7.28 18.00 -0.98
C VAL A 35 -8.72 17.53 -0.74
N TYR A 36 -8.91 16.32 -0.21
CA TYR A 36 -10.22 15.70 0.02
C TYR A 36 -10.33 15.12 1.44
N PRO A 37 -10.18 15.93 2.49
CA PRO A 37 -10.17 15.44 3.87
C PRO A 37 -11.47 14.72 4.28
N GLU A 38 -12.60 15.12 3.69
CA GLU A 38 -13.90 14.48 3.92
C GLU A 38 -13.93 13.03 3.45
N LEU A 39 -13.22 12.68 2.38
CA LEU A 39 -13.17 11.32 1.87
C LEU A 39 -12.41 10.39 2.82
N ILE A 40 -11.29 10.85 3.37
CA ILE A 40 -10.51 10.08 4.36
C ILE A 40 -11.35 9.86 5.62
N ARG A 41 -12.01 10.91 6.12
CA ARG A 41 -12.90 10.78 7.29
C ARG A 41 -14.06 9.83 7.03
N GLU A 42 -14.66 9.85 5.84
CA GLU A 42 -15.77 8.96 5.47
C GLU A 42 -15.32 7.49 5.42
N ILE A 43 -14.17 7.19 4.82
CA ILE A 43 -13.59 5.84 4.82
C ILE A 43 -13.43 5.35 6.27
N HIS A 44 -12.79 6.16 7.12
CA HIS A 44 -12.55 5.83 8.53
C HIS A 44 -13.86 5.66 9.31
N LYS A 45 -14.82 6.58 9.16
CA LYS A 45 -16.13 6.56 9.81
C LYS A 45 -16.92 5.28 9.47
N ARG A 46 -16.80 4.77 8.24
CA ARG A 46 -17.41 3.49 7.83
C ARG A 46 -16.66 2.26 8.37
N GLY A 47 -15.62 2.45 9.19
CA GLY A 47 -14.88 1.39 9.87
C GLY A 47 -13.88 0.64 8.98
N HIS A 48 -13.42 1.28 7.91
CA HIS A 48 -12.32 0.78 7.11
C HIS A 48 -10.98 1.25 7.69
N GLU A 49 -9.93 0.48 7.45
CA GLU A 49 -8.58 0.86 7.81
C GLU A 49 -8.01 1.89 6.83
N ILE A 50 -7.26 2.86 7.36
CA ILE A 50 -6.46 3.80 6.56
C ILE A 50 -4.99 3.43 6.72
N GLY A 51 -4.32 3.16 5.61
CA GLY A 51 -2.87 3.01 5.53
C GLY A 51 -2.24 4.10 4.66
N SER A 52 -0.92 4.27 4.78
CA SER A 52 -0.17 5.23 3.97
C SER A 52 0.26 4.64 2.63
N HIS A 53 0.17 5.45 1.58
CA HIS A 53 0.73 5.17 0.26
C HIS A 53 1.73 6.23 -0.17
N THR A 54 2.52 6.77 0.78
CA THR A 54 3.36 7.96 0.67
C THR A 54 2.55 9.27 0.60
N ASN A 55 3.23 10.41 0.59
CA ASN A 55 2.56 11.69 0.38
C ASN A 55 2.31 11.96 -1.11
N ASP A 56 3.38 11.92 -1.92
CA ASP A 56 3.41 12.41 -3.30
C ASP A 56 3.39 11.31 -4.37
N HIS A 57 3.24 10.03 -3.99
CA HIS A 57 3.32 8.88 -4.90
C HIS A 57 4.68 8.73 -5.61
N LYS A 58 5.77 9.21 -4.99
CA LYS A 58 7.12 9.04 -5.53
C LYS A 58 7.60 7.60 -5.35
N LEU A 59 8.35 7.09 -6.34
CA LEU A 59 8.96 5.76 -6.25
C LEU A 59 10.05 5.75 -5.17
N VAL A 60 10.06 4.77 -4.27
CA VAL A 60 10.98 4.71 -3.13
C VAL A 60 12.43 4.68 -3.59
N HIS A 61 12.77 3.81 -4.56
CA HIS A 61 14.14 3.68 -5.06
C HIS A 61 14.69 4.91 -5.82
N THR A 62 13.85 5.90 -6.11
CA THR A 62 14.28 7.16 -6.75
C THR A 62 14.54 8.28 -5.75
N GLN A 63 14.36 8.00 -4.46
CA GLN A 63 14.52 8.95 -3.36
C GLN A 63 15.75 8.58 -2.52
N SER A 64 16.34 9.58 -1.86
CA SER A 64 17.23 9.32 -0.75
C SER A 64 16.44 8.85 0.48
N PRO A 65 17.10 8.18 1.45
CA PRO A 65 16.46 7.79 2.72
C PRO A 65 15.77 8.95 3.44
N GLU A 66 16.38 10.14 3.43
CA GLU A 66 15.83 11.32 4.09
C GLU A 66 14.60 11.87 3.36
N GLU A 67 14.63 11.93 2.02
CA GLU A 67 13.48 12.35 1.21
C GLU A 67 12.29 11.41 1.43
N PHE A 68 12.53 10.09 1.41
CA PHE A 68 11.46 9.11 1.67
C PHE A 68 10.90 9.25 3.09
N ARG A 69 11.75 9.43 4.10
CA ARG A 69 11.33 9.64 5.49
C ARG A 69 10.43 10.86 5.62
N ASN A 70 10.81 11.97 5.00
CA ASN A 70 10.04 13.21 5.06
C ASN A 70 8.68 13.07 4.36
N ASP A 71 8.64 12.45 3.19
CA ASP A 71 7.42 12.17 2.45
C ASP A 71 6.47 11.23 3.25
N LEU A 72 7.02 10.17 3.85
CA LEU A 72 6.27 9.24 4.69
C LEU A 72 5.68 9.92 5.93
N ARG A 73 6.49 10.70 6.66
CA ARG A 73 6.05 11.46 7.84
C ARG A 73 4.91 12.43 7.52
N GLN A 74 5.00 13.14 6.41
CA GLN A 74 3.95 14.05 5.97
C GLN A 74 2.64 13.28 5.74
N SER A 75 2.71 12.15 5.03
CA SER A 75 1.54 11.28 4.81
C SER A 75 0.93 10.78 6.13
N ILE A 76 1.76 10.20 7.02
CA ILE A 76 1.32 9.68 8.32
C ILE A 76 0.66 10.81 9.14
N SER A 77 1.31 11.98 9.23
CA SER A 77 0.79 13.12 9.98
C SER A 77 -0.56 13.59 9.46
N THR A 78 -0.68 13.77 8.15
CA THR A 78 -1.94 14.19 7.51
C THR A 78 -3.06 13.18 7.79
N LEU A 79 -2.81 11.89 7.55
CA LEU A 79 -3.83 10.85 7.72
C LEU A 79 -4.20 10.65 9.20
N THR A 80 -3.24 10.71 10.13
CA THR A 80 -3.48 10.65 11.57
C THR A 80 -4.34 11.82 12.04
N ASN A 81 -4.04 13.04 11.60
CA ASN A 81 -4.81 14.23 11.95
C ASN A 81 -6.27 14.15 11.46
N LEU A 82 -6.52 13.50 10.34
CA LEU A 82 -7.86 13.35 9.78
C LEU A 82 -8.69 12.26 10.45
N THR A 83 -8.05 11.19 10.92
CA THR A 83 -8.72 10.00 11.47
C THR A 83 -8.72 9.96 12.99
N GLY A 84 -7.76 10.62 13.65
CA GLY A 84 -7.50 10.48 15.09
C GLY A 84 -6.90 9.13 15.47
N SER A 85 -6.48 8.31 14.49
CA SER A 85 -5.94 6.97 14.68
C SER A 85 -4.51 6.87 14.14
N SER A 86 -3.69 6.01 14.74
CA SER A 86 -2.34 5.73 14.24
C SER A 86 -2.40 5.06 12.87
N ILE A 87 -1.51 5.46 11.97
CA ILE A 87 -1.34 4.86 10.65
C ILE A 87 -0.21 3.85 10.73
N THR A 88 -0.53 2.57 10.72
CA THR A 88 0.43 1.47 10.93
C THR A 88 0.62 0.57 9.72
N THR A 89 -0.16 0.79 8.66
CA THR A 89 -0.10 0.00 7.41
C THR A 89 0.43 0.85 6.25
N PHE A 90 1.32 0.28 5.46
CA PHE A 90 1.98 0.96 4.34
C PHE A 90 1.99 0.11 3.07
N ARG A 91 2.01 0.78 1.92
CA ARG A 91 2.39 0.20 0.62
C ARG A 91 3.16 1.22 -0.20
N ALA A 92 4.31 0.81 -0.74
CA ALA A 92 5.09 1.65 -1.65
C ALA A 92 4.39 1.82 -3.01
N PRO A 93 4.39 3.03 -3.59
CA PRO A 93 3.96 3.25 -4.97
C PRO A 93 4.63 2.28 -5.94
N ALA A 94 3.86 1.66 -6.83
CA ALA A 94 4.32 0.69 -7.82
C ALA A 94 5.17 -0.48 -7.24
N PHE A 95 5.05 -0.79 -5.94
CA PHE A 95 5.87 -1.80 -5.25
C PHE A 95 7.37 -1.47 -5.35
N SER A 96 7.73 -0.21 -5.21
CA SER A 96 9.04 0.35 -5.54
C SER A 96 10.12 0.19 -4.47
N ILE A 97 9.90 -0.63 -3.43
CA ILE A 97 10.99 -1.12 -2.59
C ILE A 97 11.68 -2.26 -3.34
N THR A 98 12.88 -1.96 -3.84
CA THR A 98 13.73 -2.90 -4.58
C THR A 98 14.87 -3.38 -3.69
N GLN A 99 15.70 -4.29 -4.19
CA GLN A 99 16.89 -4.75 -3.45
C GLN A 99 17.82 -3.59 -3.03
N ASP A 100 17.97 -2.57 -3.88
CA ASP A 100 18.85 -1.43 -3.62
C ASP A 100 18.23 -0.40 -2.67
N SER A 101 16.96 -0.55 -2.33
CA SER A 101 16.21 0.36 -1.44
C SER A 101 15.61 -0.33 -0.21
N GLU A 102 16.16 -1.48 0.21
CA GLU A 102 15.70 -2.22 1.41
C GLU A 102 15.89 -1.42 2.70
N TRP A 103 16.73 -0.37 2.69
CA TRP A 103 16.83 0.61 3.76
C TRP A 103 15.46 1.25 4.13
N ALA A 104 14.51 1.23 3.21
CA ALA A 104 13.17 1.75 3.45
C ALA A 104 12.43 0.99 4.56
N TYR A 105 12.67 -0.32 4.73
CA TYR A 105 12.04 -1.09 5.80
C TYR A 105 12.42 -0.60 7.19
N GLU A 106 13.67 -0.16 7.39
CA GLU A 106 14.08 0.42 8.67
C GLU A 106 13.35 1.73 8.94
N ILE A 107 13.23 2.57 7.91
CA ILE A 107 12.49 3.84 8.02
C ILE A 107 11.01 3.58 8.33
N LEU A 108 10.38 2.59 7.68
CA LEU A 108 8.99 2.23 7.97
C LEU A 108 8.80 1.88 9.46
N ILE A 109 9.69 1.06 10.03
CA ILE A 109 9.64 0.66 11.43
C ILE A 109 9.85 1.87 12.36
N GLU A 110 10.84 2.70 12.08
CA GLU A 110 11.14 3.90 12.88
C GLU A 110 10.01 4.94 12.87
N GLU A 111 9.26 5.00 11.78
CA GLU A 111 8.08 5.87 11.65
C GLU A 111 6.76 5.21 12.13
N GLY A 112 6.85 4.03 12.77
CA GLY A 112 5.73 3.37 13.42
C GLY A 112 4.85 2.52 12.50
N ILE A 113 5.31 2.19 11.30
CA ILE A 113 4.63 1.21 10.45
C ILE A 113 4.88 -0.21 10.99
N GLU A 114 3.82 -0.97 11.13
CA GLU A 114 3.84 -2.36 11.62
C GLU A 114 3.61 -3.39 10.51
N ILE A 115 2.89 -2.97 9.45
CA ILE A 115 2.48 -3.84 8.34
C ILE A 115 2.89 -3.20 7.03
N ASP A 116 3.69 -3.91 6.24
CA ASP A 116 4.02 -3.54 4.87
C ASP A 116 3.34 -4.46 3.85
N LEU A 117 2.88 -3.87 2.77
CA LEU A 117 2.19 -4.53 1.67
C LEU A 117 2.94 -4.32 0.35
N SER A 118 4.24 -3.98 0.41
CA SER A 118 5.01 -3.51 -0.74
C SER A 118 5.72 -4.62 -1.51
N LEU A 119 5.87 -5.82 -0.93
CA LEU A 119 6.65 -6.86 -1.55
C LEU A 119 5.94 -7.46 -2.78
N PHE A 120 6.56 -7.30 -3.93
CA PHE A 120 6.14 -7.91 -5.17
C PHE A 120 7.22 -8.89 -5.65
N PRO A 121 6.94 -10.20 -5.72
CA PRO A 121 7.96 -11.26 -5.87
C PRO A 121 8.41 -11.48 -7.32
N SER A 122 8.52 -10.42 -8.10
CA SER A 122 9.00 -10.43 -9.48
C SER A 122 9.58 -9.07 -9.83
N LYS A 123 10.51 -9.02 -10.77
CA LYS A 123 11.03 -7.76 -11.31
C LYS A 123 9.95 -7.06 -12.16
N ARG A 124 9.83 -5.74 -11.98
CA ARG A 124 8.96 -4.86 -12.76
C ARG A 124 9.73 -3.62 -13.18
N ASP A 125 9.18 -2.88 -14.16
CA ASP A 125 9.82 -1.67 -14.69
C ASP A 125 10.04 -0.58 -13.61
N PHE A 126 9.15 -0.49 -12.64
CA PHE A 126 9.15 0.54 -11.59
C PHE A 126 9.29 -0.02 -10.18
N GLY A 127 9.59 -1.30 -9.99
CA GLY A 127 9.69 -1.90 -8.67
C GLY A 127 9.76 -3.43 -8.68
N GLY A 128 9.39 -4.01 -7.53
CA GLY A 128 9.45 -5.44 -7.31
C GLY A 128 10.84 -5.94 -6.89
N ASN A 129 10.85 -7.07 -6.18
CA ASN A 129 12.07 -7.71 -5.69
C ASN A 129 12.01 -9.21 -6.02
N ALA A 130 12.71 -9.62 -7.08
CA ALA A 130 12.70 -11.01 -7.56
C ALA A 130 13.41 -11.98 -6.60
N ASN A 131 14.26 -11.48 -5.72
CA ASN A 131 15.03 -12.32 -4.77
C ASN A 131 14.19 -12.80 -3.59
N HIS A 132 13.07 -12.14 -3.31
CA HIS A 132 12.13 -12.62 -2.31
C HIS A 132 11.27 -13.76 -2.88
N VAL A 133 11.54 -14.97 -2.39
CA VAL A 133 10.88 -16.21 -2.82
C VAL A 133 9.68 -16.56 -1.92
N LEU A 134 9.41 -15.73 -0.93
CA LEU A 134 8.49 -16.05 0.15
C LEU A 134 7.02 -15.91 -0.28
N GLN A 135 6.24 -16.91 0.04
CA GLN A 135 4.80 -16.95 -0.18
C GLN A 135 4.09 -16.73 1.16
N GLY A 136 3.12 -15.79 1.18
CA GLY A 136 2.29 -15.52 2.34
C GLY A 136 2.92 -14.57 3.37
N PRO A 137 2.19 -14.29 4.46
CA PRO A 137 2.62 -13.39 5.51
C PRO A 137 3.92 -13.82 6.18
N GLN A 138 4.80 -12.88 6.46
CA GLN A 138 6.10 -13.12 7.09
C GLN A 138 6.51 -11.96 8.00
N ILE A 139 7.54 -12.18 8.80
CA ILE A 139 8.17 -11.14 9.62
C ILE A 139 9.53 -10.81 9.01
N LEU A 140 9.68 -9.58 8.56
CA LEU A 140 10.97 -9.01 8.20
C LEU A 140 11.64 -8.50 9.48
N LYS A 141 12.89 -8.89 9.70
CA LYS A 141 13.71 -8.43 10.83
C LYS A 141 14.77 -7.47 10.31
N THR A 142 14.87 -6.32 10.94
CA THR A 142 15.89 -5.31 10.69
C THR A 142 16.57 -4.91 12.00
N PRO A 143 17.68 -4.19 11.98
CA PRO A 143 18.30 -3.63 13.19
C PRO A 143 17.33 -2.74 14.00
N SER A 144 16.43 -2.02 13.35
CA SER A 144 15.45 -1.12 13.98
C SER A 144 14.21 -1.85 14.54
N GLY A 145 14.05 -3.15 14.26
CA GLY A 145 12.91 -3.93 14.77
C GLY A 145 12.37 -4.97 13.81
N SER A 146 11.06 -5.19 13.86
CA SER A 146 10.38 -6.15 12.98
C SER A 146 9.16 -5.55 12.31
N LEU A 147 8.91 -5.94 11.08
CA LEU A 147 7.83 -5.50 10.22
C LEU A 147 7.06 -6.72 9.71
N LYS A 148 5.74 -6.71 9.80
CA LYS A 148 4.90 -7.72 9.19
C LYS A 148 4.78 -7.42 7.70
N GLU A 149 5.22 -8.35 6.87
CA GLU A 149 5.13 -8.24 5.41
C GLU A 149 4.02 -9.14 4.87
N LEU A 150 3.11 -8.55 4.09
CA LEU A 150 2.07 -9.29 3.35
C LEU A 150 2.31 -9.11 1.85
N PRO A 151 3.09 -10.01 1.24
CA PRO A 151 3.47 -9.90 -0.17
C PRO A 151 2.28 -10.13 -1.10
N ILE A 152 2.43 -9.66 -2.34
CA ILE A 152 1.52 -10.04 -3.41
C ILE A 152 1.62 -11.55 -3.65
N ASN A 153 0.47 -12.22 -3.65
CA ASN A 153 0.40 -13.66 -3.82
C ASN A 153 0.68 -14.08 -5.27
N TYR A 154 1.39 -15.20 -5.41
CA TYR A 154 1.65 -15.87 -6.69
C TYR A 154 1.52 -17.38 -6.54
N THR A 155 1.36 -18.06 -7.63
CA THR A 155 1.49 -19.52 -7.70
C THR A 155 2.58 -19.89 -8.70
N ILE A 156 3.07 -21.12 -8.65
CA ILE A 156 4.01 -21.66 -9.65
C ILE A 156 3.21 -22.54 -10.59
N MET A 157 3.20 -22.16 -11.87
CA MET A 157 2.57 -22.95 -12.92
C MET A 157 3.58 -23.17 -14.04
N MET A 158 3.83 -24.43 -14.40
CA MET A 158 4.82 -24.84 -15.42
C MET A 158 6.24 -24.26 -15.15
N GLY A 159 6.64 -24.18 -13.87
CA GLY A 159 7.95 -23.65 -13.45
C GLY A 159 8.08 -22.13 -13.46
N GLN A 160 7.04 -21.40 -13.80
CA GLN A 160 7.01 -19.94 -13.80
C GLN A 160 6.12 -19.38 -12.69
N LYS A 161 6.52 -18.22 -12.12
CA LYS A 161 5.69 -17.49 -11.16
C LYS A 161 4.50 -16.86 -11.87
N PHE A 162 3.30 -17.22 -11.48
CA PHE A 162 2.05 -16.65 -11.96
C PHE A 162 1.39 -15.85 -10.84
N ILE A 163 1.30 -14.52 -11.01
CA ILE A 163 0.68 -13.62 -10.04
C ILE A 163 -0.81 -13.57 -10.34
N TYR A 164 -1.63 -13.98 -9.39
CA TYR A 164 -3.09 -14.01 -9.52
C TYR A 164 -3.80 -12.95 -8.68
N SER A 165 -3.09 -12.29 -7.76
CA SER A 165 -3.64 -11.20 -6.95
C SER A 165 -3.30 -9.82 -7.53
N GLY A 166 -4.20 -8.86 -7.29
CA GLY A 166 -4.10 -7.52 -7.82
C GLY A 166 -5.07 -7.24 -8.97
N GLY A 167 -5.65 -6.03 -8.98
CA GLY A 167 -6.76 -5.68 -9.88
C GLY A 167 -6.49 -5.83 -11.37
N GLY A 168 -5.23 -5.68 -11.82
CA GLY A 168 -4.84 -5.91 -13.21
C GLY A 168 -4.93 -7.37 -13.61
N TYR A 169 -4.39 -8.26 -12.78
CA TYR A 169 -4.40 -9.70 -13.03
C TYR A 169 -5.80 -10.30 -12.85
N PHE A 170 -6.54 -9.86 -11.84
CA PHE A 170 -7.90 -10.31 -11.59
C PHE A 170 -8.83 -10.06 -12.78
N ARG A 171 -8.66 -8.96 -13.51
CA ARG A 171 -9.44 -8.66 -14.73
C ARG A 171 -9.14 -9.60 -15.89
N LEU A 172 -7.97 -10.23 -15.90
CA LEU A 172 -7.56 -11.19 -16.95
C LEU A 172 -7.94 -12.63 -16.61
N THR A 173 -8.35 -12.87 -15.36
CA THR A 173 -8.79 -14.20 -14.93
C THR A 173 -10.18 -14.46 -15.48
N PRO A 174 -10.40 -15.57 -16.22
CA PRO A 174 -11.73 -15.92 -16.71
C PRO A 174 -12.72 -16.08 -15.54
N TYR A 175 -13.94 -15.62 -15.73
CA TYR A 175 -14.97 -15.56 -14.67
C TYR A 175 -15.36 -16.93 -14.09
N TRP A 176 -14.98 -18.02 -14.75
CA TRP A 176 -15.26 -19.40 -14.37
C TRP A 176 -14.07 -20.11 -13.65
N LEU A 177 -12.95 -19.41 -13.42
CA LEU A 177 -11.83 -19.82 -12.58
C LEU A 177 -11.95 -19.21 -11.18
#